data_b9dff889397786e7385b8017c1e92b41
#
_entry.id   b9dff889397786e7385b8017c1e92b41
#
_cell.length_a   1.000
_cell.length_b   1.000
_cell.length_c   1.000
_cell.angle_alpha   90.00
_cell.angle_beta   90.00
_cell.angle_gamma   90.00
#
_symmetry.space_group_name_H-M   'P 1'
#
loop_
_entity.id
_entity.type
_entity.pdbx_description
1 polymer ?
#
loop_
_entity_poly.entity_id
_entity_poly.type
_entity_poly.pdbx_seq_one_letter_code
_entity_poly.pdbx_strand_id
1 'polypeptide(L)' 'MSEVELSRSEIQKLIDEWVFDEKARKILARRWFDGVTYEKLAEEFGLSTRQTVNIVRKARNEVFKHFPKITI' A
#
# COMPACT_ATOMS: atom_id res chain seq x y z
N MET A 1 13.54 13.98 16.91
CA MET A 1 13.05 13.57 16.57
C MET A 1 12.34 13.85 15.60
N SER A 2 12.29 13.87 14.97
CA SER A 2 11.80 14.28 14.09
C SER A 2 11.13 13.44 13.19
N GLU A 3 10.78 12.40 13.43
CA GLU A 3 10.18 11.62 12.60
C GLU A 3 8.78 11.97 12.44
N VAL A 4 8.22 12.10 11.30
CA VAL A 4 6.86 12.40 11.05
C VAL A 4 6.13 11.10 11.05
N GLU A 5 5.34 10.87 12.06
CA GLU A 5 4.54 9.71 12.08
C GLU A 5 3.18 10.07 11.57
N LEU A 6 2.76 9.48 10.48
CA LEU A 6 1.43 9.72 9.94
C LEU A 6 0.43 8.78 10.56
N SER A 7 -0.76 9.28 10.82
CA SER A 7 -1.82 8.45 11.33
C SER A 7 -2.33 7.54 10.21
N ARG A 8 -3.09 6.52 10.62
CA ARG A 8 -3.64 5.58 9.65
C ARG A 8 -4.52 6.30 8.63
N SER A 9 -5.32 7.26 9.07
CA SER A 9 -6.20 7.96 8.15
C SER A 9 -5.42 8.86 7.19
N GLU A 10 -4.30 9.40 7.64
CA GLU A 10 -3.47 10.20 6.75
C GLU A 10 -2.82 9.35 5.68
N ILE A 11 -2.36 8.16 6.06
CA ILE A 11 -1.77 7.24 5.10
C ILE A 11 -2.83 6.77 4.10
N GLN A 12 -4.03 6.48 4.61
CA GLN A 12 -5.12 6.07 3.73
C GLN A 12 -5.46 7.16 2.72
N LYS A 13 -5.40 8.39 3.17
CA LYS A 13 -5.65 9.52 2.29
C LYS A 13 -4.62 9.59 1.19
N LEU A 14 -3.35 9.39 1.52
CA LEU A 14 -2.30 9.39 0.52
C LEU A 14 -2.48 8.26 -0.49
N ILE A 15 -2.86 7.09 0.00
CA ILE A 15 -3.10 5.96 -0.88
C ILE A 15 -4.24 6.29 -1.84
N ASP A 16 -5.33 6.84 -1.31
CA ASP A 16 -6.48 7.19 -2.13
C ASP A 16 -6.15 8.27 -3.14
N GLU A 17 -5.25 9.15 -2.79
CA GLU A 17 -4.91 10.27 -3.64
C GLU A 17 -3.95 9.89 -4.76
N TRP A 18 -2.98 9.03 -4.47
CA TRP A 18 -1.90 8.76 -5.41
C TRP A 18 -1.92 7.38 -6.04
N VAL A 19 -2.73 6.47 -5.53
CA VAL A 19 -2.90 5.15 -6.14
C VAL A 19 -4.25 5.15 -6.82
N PHE A 20 -4.25 5.21 -8.14
CA PHE A 20 -5.50 5.42 -8.85
C PHE A 20 -6.32 4.16 -9.08
N ASP A 21 -5.69 3.00 -9.08
CA ASP A 21 -6.40 1.75 -9.29
C ASP A 21 -7.04 1.30 -7.99
N GLU A 22 -8.33 1.11 -8.01
CA GLU A 22 -9.08 0.77 -6.80
C GLU A 22 -8.63 -0.54 -6.19
N LYS A 23 -8.37 -1.54 -7.04
CA LYS A 23 -7.91 -2.82 -6.55
C LYS A 23 -6.54 -2.69 -5.87
N ALA A 24 -5.67 -1.90 -6.47
CA ALA A 24 -4.34 -1.68 -5.90
C ALA A 24 -4.44 -0.96 -4.56
N ARG A 25 -5.37 -0.02 -4.43
CA ARG A 25 -5.57 0.67 -3.17
C ARG A 25 -5.94 -0.30 -2.06
N LYS A 26 -6.87 -1.20 -2.35
CA LYS A 26 -7.34 -2.17 -1.36
C LYS A 26 -6.23 -3.13 -0.97
N ILE A 27 -5.48 -3.60 -1.94
CA ILE A 27 -4.39 -4.54 -1.69
C ILE A 27 -3.32 -3.86 -0.85
N LEU A 28 -2.94 -2.65 -1.21
CA LEU A 28 -1.91 -1.93 -0.49
C LEU A 28 -2.34 -1.64 0.94
N ALA A 29 -3.59 -1.22 1.14
CA ALA A 29 -4.09 -0.92 2.47
C ALA A 29 -4.10 -2.16 3.35
N ARG A 30 -4.53 -3.28 2.80
CA ARG A 30 -4.53 -4.53 3.56
C ARG A 30 -3.12 -4.92 3.97
N ARG A 31 -2.17 -4.77 3.06
CA ARG A 31 -0.79 -5.11 3.36
C ARG A 31 -0.19 -4.13 4.38
N TRP A 32 -0.45 -2.86 4.20
CA TRP A 32 0.15 -1.82 5.02
C TRP A 32 -0.40 -1.82 6.44
N PHE A 33 -1.72 -1.84 6.56
CA PHE A 33 -2.36 -1.70 7.87
C PHE A 33 -2.54 -3.01 8.62
N ASP A 34 -2.88 -4.06 7.89
CA ASP A 34 -3.20 -5.33 8.52
C ASP A 34 -2.08 -6.34 8.44
N GLY A 35 -1.05 -6.06 7.69
CA GLY A 35 0.10 -6.97 7.59
C GLY A 35 -0.23 -8.30 6.95
N VAL A 36 -1.23 -8.34 6.07
CA VAL A 36 -1.63 -9.58 5.43
C VAL A 36 -0.53 -10.07 4.50
N THR A 37 -0.26 -11.36 4.50
CA THR A 37 0.79 -11.91 3.66
C THR A 37 0.42 -11.79 2.18
N TYR A 38 1.44 -11.82 1.32
CA TYR A 38 1.20 -11.74 -0.11
C TYR A 38 0.40 -12.91 -0.62
N GLU A 39 0.64 -14.10 -0.07
CA GLU A 39 -0.11 -15.29 -0.47
C GLU A 39 -1.59 -15.13 -0.17
N LYS A 40 -1.88 -14.61 0.99
CA LYS A 40 -3.26 -14.41 1.42
C LYS A 40 -3.94 -13.36 0.57
N LEU A 41 -3.24 -12.27 0.30
CA LEU A 41 -3.76 -11.23 -0.56
C LEU A 41 -4.04 -11.75 -1.97
N ALA A 42 -3.14 -12.56 -2.48
CA ALA A 42 -3.31 -13.15 -3.79
C ALA A 42 -4.59 -13.97 -3.84
N GLU A 43 -4.82 -14.75 -2.79
CA GLU A 43 -6.02 -15.55 -2.68
C GLU A 43 -7.26 -14.68 -2.64
N GLU A 44 -7.23 -13.64 -1.83
CA GLU A 44 -8.38 -12.76 -1.65
C GLU A 44 -8.77 -12.07 -2.94
N PHE A 45 -7.80 -11.71 -3.75
CA PHE A 45 -8.06 -10.92 -4.94
C PHE A 45 -7.96 -11.71 -6.24
N GLY A 46 -7.79 -13.03 -6.13
CA GLY A 46 -7.75 -13.88 -7.33
C GLY A 46 -6.52 -13.63 -8.19
N LEU A 47 -5.39 -13.38 -7.57
CA LEU A 47 -4.15 -13.08 -8.28
C LEU A 47 -3.09 -14.09 -7.92
N SER A 48 -2.01 -14.12 -8.69
CA SER A 48 -0.85 -14.88 -8.28
C SER A 48 -0.08 -14.09 -7.24
N THR A 49 0.73 -14.78 -6.46
CA THR A 49 1.55 -14.11 -5.45
C THR A 49 2.47 -13.09 -6.11
N ARG A 50 3.03 -13.43 -7.24
CA ARG A 50 3.93 -12.54 -7.96
C ARG A 50 3.24 -11.26 -8.40
N GLN A 51 2.02 -11.40 -8.93
CA GLN A 51 1.25 -10.23 -9.34
C GLN A 51 0.95 -9.34 -8.16
N THR A 52 0.62 -9.96 -7.02
CA THR A 52 0.31 -9.22 -5.81
C THR A 52 1.51 -8.42 -5.33
N VAL A 53 2.69 -9.04 -5.31
CA VAL A 53 3.91 -8.36 -4.91
C VAL A 53 4.18 -7.17 -5.82
N ASN A 54 4.02 -7.37 -7.13
CA ASN A 54 4.26 -6.30 -8.08
C ASN A 54 3.30 -5.13 -7.88
N ILE A 55 2.03 -5.44 -7.63
CA ILE A 55 1.03 -4.41 -7.39
C ILE A 55 1.36 -3.60 -6.14
N VAL A 56 1.71 -4.28 -5.07
CA VAL A 56 2.03 -3.61 -3.82
C VAL A 56 3.27 -2.74 -4.00
N ARG A 57 4.29 -3.29 -4.64
CA ARG A 57 5.52 -2.54 -4.85
C ARG A 57 5.28 -1.29 -5.67
N LYS A 58 4.53 -1.42 -6.75
CA LYS A 58 4.26 -0.30 -7.61
C LYS A 58 3.43 0.76 -6.89
N ALA A 59 2.41 0.33 -6.17
CA ALA A 59 1.55 1.27 -5.45
C ALA A 59 2.32 1.99 -4.35
N ARG A 60 3.17 1.27 -3.62
CA ARG A 60 3.99 1.89 -2.58
C ARG A 60 4.93 2.93 -3.18
N ASN A 61 5.51 2.61 -4.31
CA ASN A 61 6.41 3.55 -4.97
C ASN A 61 5.70 4.83 -5.34
N GLU A 62 4.46 4.74 -5.77
CA GLU A 62 3.69 5.94 -6.11
C GLU A 62 3.48 6.81 -4.88
N VAL A 63 3.14 6.20 -3.76
CA VAL A 63 2.95 6.95 -2.53
C VAL A 63 4.25 7.60 -2.07
N PHE A 64 5.34 6.83 -2.07
CA PHE A 64 6.64 7.32 -1.62
C PHE A 64 7.19 8.42 -2.53
N LYS A 65 6.86 8.36 -3.80
CA LYS A 65 7.30 9.36 -4.73
C LYS A 65 6.76 10.73 -4.34
N HIS A 66 5.54 10.78 -3.85
CA HIS A 66 4.91 12.04 -3.49
C HIS A 66 5.07 12.38 -2.01
N PHE A 67 5.54 11.45 -1.22
CA PHE A 67 5.76 11.70 0.20
C PHE A 67 6.95 10.88 0.66
N PRO A 68 8.15 11.25 0.21
CA PRO A 68 9.33 10.42 0.47
C PRO A 68 9.75 10.35 1.93
N LYS A 69 9.16 11.15 2.79
CA LYS A 69 9.54 11.12 4.20
C LYS A 69 8.78 10.10 5.02
N ILE A 70 7.87 9.36 4.39
CA ILE A 70 7.16 8.33 5.11
C ILE A 70 8.13 7.20 5.40
N THR A 71 8.19 6.80 6.65
CA THR A 71 9.02 5.69 7.04
C THR A 71 8.13 4.55 7.46
N ILE A 72 8.34 3.41 6.95
CA ILE A 72 7.55 2.25 7.33
C ILE A 72 8.41 1.21 7.93
#